data_a7a0f551c57ed96df0f5774f0abd6857
#
_entry.id   a7a0f551c57ed96df0f5774f0abd6857
#
_cell.length_a   1.000
_cell.length_b   1.000
_cell.length_c   1.000
_cell.angle_alpha   90.00
_cell.angle_beta   90.00
_cell.angle_gamma   90.00
#
_symmetry.space_group_name_H-M   'P 1'
#
loop_
_entity.id
_entity.type
_entity.pdbx_description
1 polymer ?
#
loop_
_entity_poly.entity_id
_entity_poly.type
_entity_poly.pdbx_seq_one_letter_code
_entity_poly.pdbx_strand_id
1 'polypeptide(L)'
;MKEKSCGAIVFNGNSVLIIEQFQGFFSFPKGHVEEGETEQETAIREVKEETNIDIEIISNKRYTINYKIGNRIKKEVVFFLAKAVTYDLKSQENEIISCEFVDKSKILDKLTYDNVKELFEEILKDIK
;
A
#
# COMPACT_ATOMS: atom_id res chain seq x y z
N MET A 1 10.69 -20.57 2.97
CA MET A 1 10.93 -19.46 2.05
C MET A 1 10.20 -18.22 2.55
N LYS A 2 10.84 -17.08 2.43
CA LYS A 2 10.24 -15.79 2.82
C LYS A 2 10.05 -14.92 1.59
N GLU A 3 8.91 -14.24 1.53
CA GLU A 3 8.66 -13.20 0.54
C GLU A 3 8.39 -11.89 1.27
N LYS A 4 8.90 -10.79 0.72
CA LYS A 4 8.68 -9.46 1.27
C LYS A 4 8.15 -8.54 0.18
N SER A 5 7.08 -7.83 0.52
CA SER A 5 6.58 -6.72 -0.28
C SER A 5 6.60 -5.46 0.54
N CYS A 6 6.76 -4.33 -0.11
CA CYS A 6 6.70 -3.04 0.53
C CYS A 6 5.79 -2.11 -0.26
N GLY A 7 5.11 -1.24 0.46
CA GLY A 7 4.21 -0.29 -0.14
C GLY A 7 4.01 0.91 0.76
N ALA A 8 3.01 1.70 0.46
CA ALA A 8 2.76 2.92 1.20
C ALA A 8 1.28 3.19 1.39
N ILE A 9 0.98 3.78 2.53
CA ILE A 9 -0.31 4.40 2.81
C ILE A 9 -0.14 5.86 2.44
N VAL A 10 -0.68 6.24 1.28
CA VAL A 10 -0.42 7.53 0.65
C VAL A 10 -1.56 8.49 0.93
N PHE A 11 -1.26 9.55 1.65
CA PHE A 11 -2.24 10.58 1.98
C PHE A 11 -2.21 11.73 0.97
N ASN A 12 -3.38 12.21 0.61
CA ASN A 12 -3.58 13.44 -0.11
C ASN A 12 -4.62 14.23 0.70
N GLY A 13 -4.16 15.07 1.63
CA GLY A 13 -5.05 15.69 2.60
C GLY A 13 -5.74 14.61 3.45
N ASN A 14 -7.07 14.60 3.43
CA ASN A 14 -7.87 13.62 4.16
C ASN A 14 -8.19 12.37 3.35
N SER A 15 -7.65 12.26 2.14
CA SER A 15 -7.87 11.11 1.27
C SER A 15 -6.65 10.20 1.25
N VAL A 16 -6.89 8.92 0.97
CA VAL A 16 -5.86 7.88 0.94
C VAL A 16 -5.95 7.13 -0.38
N LEU A 17 -4.80 6.82 -0.94
CA LEU A 17 -4.69 6.13 -2.23
C LEU A 17 -5.03 4.65 -2.07
N ILE A 18 -6.02 4.19 -2.84
CA ILE A 18 -6.48 2.80 -2.86
C ILE A 18 -6.35 2.27 -4.29
N ILE A 19 -5.97 1.01 -4.41
CA ILE A 19 -5.98 0.31 -5.69
C ILE A 19 -7.02 -0.80 -5.67
N GLU A 20 -7.56 -1.09 -6.85
CA GLU A 20 -8.38 -2.27 -7.10
C GLU A 20 -7.58 -3.19 -8.01
N GLN A 21 -7.24 -4.36 -7.50
CA GLN A 21 -6.53 -5.38 -8.26
C GLN A 21 -7.51 -6.20 -9.08
N PHE A 22 -7.04 -6.91 -10.09
CA PHE A 22 -7.85 -7.88 -10.82
C PHE A 22 -8.46 -8.85 -9.80
N GLN A 23 -9.69 -9.27 -10.06
CA GLN A 23 -10.51 -10.08 -9.16
C GLN A 23 -11.31 -9.24 -8.14
N GLY A 24 -11.18 -7.90 -8.18
CA GLY A 24 -11.99 -7.01 -7.36
C GLY A 24 -11.50 -6.82 -5.93
N PHE A 25 -10.22 -7.08 -5.64
CA PHE A 25 -9.66 -6.88 -4.31
C PHE A 25 -9.13 -5.46 -4.15
N PHE A 26 -9.52 -4.81 -3.06
CA PHE A 26 -9.11 -3.44 -2.73
C PHE A 26 -8.04 -3.45 -1.65
N SER A 27 -6.97 -2.70 -1.86
CA SER A 27 -5.83 -2.64 -0.96
C SER A 27 -5.02 -1.36 -1.20
N PHE A 28 -3.91 -1.23 -0.47
CA PHE A 28 -2.94 -0.17 -0.70
C PHE A 28 -1.88 -0.64 -1.72
N PRO A 29 -1.29 0.28 -2.48
CA PRO A 29 -0.27 -0.10 -3.45
C PRO A 29 0.98 -0.68 -2.77
N LYS A 30 1.49 -1.77 -3.34
CA LYS A 30 2.66 -2.48 -2.84
C LYS A 30 3.19 -3.45 -3.88
N GLY A 31 4.41 -3.91 -3.68
CA GLY A 31 4.96 -4.99 -4.50
C GLY A 31 6.27 -5.51 -3.96
N HIS A 32 6.82 -6.50 -4.64
CA HIS A 32 8.00 -7.22 -4.18
C HIS A 32 9.26 -6.35 -4.15
N VAL A 33 10.07 -6.54 -3.13
CA VAL A 33 11.39 -5.92 -3.02
C VAL A 33 12.30 -6.53 -4.09
N GLU A 34 12.96 -5.66 -4.85
CA GLU A 34 13.94 -6.09 -5.84
C GLU A 34 15.34 -6.07 -5.24
N GLU A 35 16.25 -6.86 -5.82
CA GLU A 35 17.62 -6.93 -5.36
C GLU A 35 18.26 -5.55 -5.31
N GLY A 36 18.87 -5.23 -4.18
CA GLY A 36 19.56 -3.95 -3.98
C GLY A 36 18.66 -2.80 -3.53
N GLU A 37 17.34 -3.01 -3.45
CA GLU A 37 16.42 -1.98 -2.98
C GLU A 37 16.27 -2.00 -1.46
N THR A 38 16.15 -0.81 -0.88
CA THR A 38 15.66 -0.69 0.50
C THR A 38 14.14 -0.85 0.50
N GLU A 39 13.57 -1.08 1.67
CA GLU A 39 12.11 -1.18 1.81
C GLU A 39 11.42 0.10 1.33
N GLN A 40 11.95 1.27 1.69
CA GLN A 40 11.35 2.55 1.28
C GLN A 40 11.47 2.78 -0.23
N GLU A 41 12.60 2.42 -0.82
CA GLU A 41 12.77 2.50 -2.28
C GLU A 41 11.75 1.63 -3.02
N THR A 42 11.51 0.43 -2.52
CA THR A 42 10.49 -0.45 -3.07
C THR A 42 9.11 0.18 -2.99
N ALA A 43 8.77 0.75 -1.84
CA ALA A 43 7.47 1.38 -1.64
C ALA A 43 7.26 2.53 -2.64
N ILE A 44 8.26 3.38 -2.80
CA ILE A 44 8.20 4.51 -3.72
C ILE A 44 8.02 4.02 -5.17
N ARG A 45 8.81 3.03 -5.57
CA ARG A 45 8.76 2.48 -6.93
C ARG A 45 7.41 1.81 -7.21
N GLU A 46 6.93 0.99 -6.29
CA GLU A 46 5.68 0.25 -6.50
C GLU A 46 4.47 1.18 -6.57
N VAL A 47 4.42 2.21 -5.73
CA VAL A 47 3.34 3.20 -5.83
C VAL A 47 3.37 3.87 -7.20
N LYS A 48 4.57 4.25 -7.67
CA LYS A 48 4.72 4.88 -8.98
C LYS A 48 4.28 3.96 -10.12
N GLU A 49 4.69 2.70 -10.07
CA GLU A 49 4.32 1.73 -11.11
C GLU A 49 2.82 1.47 -11.15
N GLU A 50 2.19 1.31 -9.98
CA GLU A 50 0.78 0.92 -9.91
C GLU A 50 -0.19 2.09 -10.12
N THR A 51 0.19 3.31 -9.76
CA THR A 51 -0.73 4.45 -9.71
C THR A 51 -0.23 5.70 -10.42
N ASN A 52 1.01 5.73 -10.86
CA ASN A 52 1.67 6.90 -11.45
C ASN A 52 1.92 8.05 -10.46
N ILE A 53 1.74 7.82 -9.17
CA ILE A 53 1.88 8.87 -8.15
C ILE A 53 3.30 8.86 -7.59
N ASP A 54 3.91 10.05 -7.53
CA ASP A 54 5.16 10.28 -6.80
C ASP A 54 4.82 10.57 -5.34
N ILE A 55 5.59 9.99 -4.44
CA ILE A 55 5.32 10.12 -3.01
C ILE A 55 6.57 10.55 -2.24
N GLU A 56 6.32 11.09 -1.05
CA GLU A 56 7.36 11.38 -0.07
C GLU A 56 7.02 10.61 1.21
N ILE A 57 7.95 9.77 1.66
CA ILE A 57 7.78 9.02 2.92
C ILE A 57 7.86 10.03 4.08
N ILE A 58 6.89 10.02 4.96
CA ILE A 58 6.79 11.01 6.05
C ILE A 58 7.13 10.45 7.43
N SER A 59 7.41 9.15 7.54
CA SER A 59 7.75 8.52 8.81
C SER A 59 8.57 7.26 8.53
N ASN A 60 9.53 6.97 9.40
CA ASN A 60 10.33 5.74 9.32
C ASN A 60 9.62 4.55 9.95
N LYS A 61 8.47 4.75 10.55
CA LYS A 61 7.73 3.66 11.19
C LYS A 61 7.27 2.65 10.14
N ARG A 62 7.51 1.38 10.44
CA ARG A 62 7.10 0.24 9.61
C ARG A 62 5.81 -0.34 10.16
N TYR A 63 4.77 -0.37 9.32
CA TYR A 63 3.52 -1.07 9.64
C TYR A 63 3.55 -2.39 8.88
N THR A 64 3.46 -3.50 9.60
CA THR A 64 3.71 -4.81 8.98
C THR A 64 2.51 -5.74 9.11
N ILE A 65 2.36 -6.56 8.07
CA ILE A 65 1.41 -7.68 8.05
C ILE A 65 2.22 -8.92 7.74
N ASN A 66 2.02 -9.98 8.53
CA ASN A 66 2.69 -11.25 8.32
C ASN A 66 1.65 -12.34 8.16
N TYR A 67 1.80 -13.16 7.13
CA TYR A 67 0.92 -14.30 6.92
C TYR A 67 1.64 -15.40 6.14
N LYS A 68 1.02 -16.57 6.07
CA LYS A 68 1.57 -17.71 5.33
C LYS A 68 0.79 -17.92 4.05
N ILE A 69 1.51 -18.27 2.98
CA ILE A 69 0.93 -18.74 1.73
C ILE A 69 1.17 -20.23 1.69
N GLY A 70 0.09 -21.02 1.86
CA GLY A 70 0.22 -22.47 2.02
C GLY A 70 1.01 -22.80 3.28
N ASN A 71 1.80 -23.90 3.25
CA ASN A 71 2.57 -24.35 4.41
C ASN A 71 4.04 -23.94 4.37
N ARG A 72 4.50 -23.32 3.28
CA ARG A 72 5.95 -23.13 3.05
C ARG A 72 6.41 -21.69 2.93
N ILE A 73 5.52 -20.77 2.53
CA ILE A 73 5.90 -19.40 2.25
C ILE A 73 5.42 -18.49 3.36
N LYS A 74 6.37 -17.79 3.98
CA LYS A 74 6.05 -16.72 4.94
C LYS A 74 6.11 -15.40 4.17
N LYS A 75 5.01 -14.65 4.22
CA LYS A 75 4.89 -13.36 3.55
C LYS A 75 4.93 -12.25 4.58
N GLU A 76 5.82 -11.29 4.37
CA GLU A 76 5.81 -10.04 5.13
C GLU A 76 5.47 -8.89 4.18
N VAL A 77 4.54 -8.05 4.60
CA VAL A 77 4.22 -6.82 3.87
C VAL A 77 4.49 -5.64 4.79
N VAL A 78 5.28 -4.70 4.31
CA VAL A 78 5.67 -3.51 5.08
C VAL A 78 5.09 -2.28 4.39
N PHE A 79 4.35 -1.46 5.14
CA PHE A 79 3.82 -0.20 4.64
C PHE A 79 4.43 0.97 5.39
N PHE A 80 4.74 2.04 4.65
CA PHE A 80 5.20 3.30 5.22
C PHE A 80 4.12 4.37 5.00
N LEU A 81 4.05 5.33 5.91
CA LEU A 81 3.20 6.50 5.71
C LEU A 81 3.88 7.45 4.74
N ALA A 82 3.12 7.95 3.79
CA ALA A 82 3.64 8.84 2.76
C ALA A 82 2.60 9.89 2.40
N LYS A 83 3.04 10.95 1.75
CA LYS A 83 2.14 11.94 1.16
C LYS A 83 2.33 11.94 -0.35
N ALA A 84 1.26 12.20 -1.07
CA ALA A 84 1.30 12.37 -2.52
C ALA A 84 1.99 13.69 -2.87
N VAL A 85 2.91 13.63 -3.83
CA VAL A 85 3.60 14.81 -4.38
C VAL A 85 3.01 15.18 -5.73
N THR A 86 2.50 14.18 -6.46
CA THR A 86 1.77 14.37 -7.72
C THR A 86 0.39 13.75 -7.59
N TYR A 87 -0.52 14.07 -8.51
CA TYR A 87 -1.93 13.67 -8.37
C TYR A 87 -2.53 13.11 -9.65
N ASP A 88 -1.72 12.83 -10.67
CA ASP A 88 -2.18 12.30 -11.95
C ASP A 88 -2.25 10.77 -11.90
N LEU A 89 -3.41 10.26 -11.52
CA LEU A 89 -3.65 8.82 -11.36
C LEU A 89 -3.71 8.11 -12.70
N LYS A 90 -2.91 7.04 -12.83
CA LYS A 90 -2.94 6.15 -13.98
C LYS A 90 -2.72 4.73 -13.49
N SER A 91 -3.70 3.87 -13.71
CA SER A 91 -3.59 2.47 -13.28
C SER A 91 -2.63 1.70 -14.18
N GLN A 92 -1.80 0.87 -13.56
CA GLN A 92 -0.89 -0.03 -14.27
C GLN A 92 -1.68 -1.04 -15.09
N GLU A 93 -1.36 -1.15 -16.38
CA GLU A 93 -2.03 -2.11 -17.26
C GLU A 93 -1.76 -3.55 -16.79
N ASN A 94 -2.76 -4.41 -16.96
CA ASN A 94 -2.71 -5.85 -16.67
C ASN A 94 -2.66 -6.26 -15.20
N GLU A 95 -2.46 -5.33 -14.27
CA GLU A 95 -2.40 -5.68 -12.83
C GLU A 95 -3.40 -4.92 -11.98
N ILE A 96 -3.66 -3.66 -12.34
CA ILE A 96 -4.51 -2.77 -11.54
C ILE A 96 -5.72 -2.36 -12.36
N ILE A 97 -6.92 -2.63 -11.85
CA ILE A 97 -8.16 -2.23 -12.50
C ILE A 97 -8.39 -0.75 -12.36
N SER A 98 -8.18 -0.22 -11.16
CA SER A 98 -8.40 1.20 -10.88
C SER A 98 -7.56 1.64 -9.69
N CYS A 99 -7.33 2.94 -9.61
CA CYS A 99 -6.75 3.56 -8.44
C CYS A 99 -7.45 4.90 -8.20
N GLU A 100 -7.63 5.25 -6.92
CA GLU A 100 -8.31 6.49 -6.57
C GLU A 100 -7.91 6.93 -5.16
N PHE A 101 -8.07 8.22 -4.90
CA PHE A 101 -7.98 8.76 -3.55
C PHE A 101 -9.37 8.70 -2.92
N VAL A 102 -9.47 8.05 -1.77
CA VAL A 102 -10.73 7.85 -1.05
C VAL A 102 -10.63 8.53 0.31
N ASP A 103 -11.66 9.24 0.72
CA ASP A 103 -11.69 9.87 2.04
C ASP A 103 -11.36 8.85 3.13
N LYS A 104 -10.48 9.23 4.06
CA LYS A 104 -9.98 8.29 5.08
C LYS A 104 -11.10 7.67 5.93
N SER A 105 -12.23 8.36 6.06
CA SER A 105 -13.38 7.84 6.82
C SER A 105 -14.07 6.68 6.11
N LYS A 106 -13.80 6.46 4.82
CA LYS A 106 -14.43 5.41 4.01
C LYS A 106 -13.49 4.26 3.68
N ILE A 107 -12.23 4.35 4.07
CA ILE A 107 -11.21 3.36 3.71
C ILE A 107 -11.54 1.98 4.27
N LEU A 108 -11.90 1.91 5.55
CA LEU A 108 -12.20 0.62 6.19
C LEU A 108 -13.32 -0.15 5.49
N ASP A 109 -14.31 0.58 4.97
CA ASP A 109 -15.42 -0.05 4.23
C ASP A 109 -14.98 -0.56 2.86
N LYS A 110 -13.92 0.01 2.30
CA LYS A 110 -13.42 -0.36 0.97
C LYS A 110 -12.45 -1.53 0.98
N LEU A 111 -11.63 -1.65 2.01
CA LEU A 111 -10.58 -2.67 2.05
C LEU A 111 -11.19 -4.07 2.08
N THR A 112 -10.58 -4.99 1.34
CA THR A 112 -11.07 -6.37 1.22
C THR A 112 -10.60 -7.26 2.37
N TYR A 113 -9.34 -7.12 2.80
CA TYR A 113 -8.74 -8.05 3.74
C TYR A 113 -8.76 -7.53 5.18
N ASP A 114 -9.13 -8.41 6.13
CA ASP A 114 -9.23 -8.03 7.53
C ASP A 114 -7.90 -7.58 8.13
N ASN A 115 -6.79 -8.23 7.76
CA ASN A 115 -5.48 -7.84 8.27
C ASN A 115 -5.07 -6.45 7.80
N VAL A 116 -5.47 -6.06 6.61
CA VAL A 116 -5.19 -4.71 6.09
C VAL A 116 -6.08 -3.69 6.79
N LYS A 117 -7.33 -4.04 7.07
CA LYS A 117 -8.23 -3.18 7.86
C LYS A 117 -7.66 -2.92 9.26
N GLU A 118 -7.19 -3.97 9.93
CA GLU A 118 -6.59 -3.86 11.26
C GLU A 118 -5.37 -2.94 11.24
N LEU A 119 -4.53 -3.08 10.23
CA LEU A 119 -3.36 -2.22 10.06
C LEU A 119 -3.78 -0.76 9.89
N PHE A 120 -4.79 -0.50 9.09
CA PHE A 120 -5.26 0.87 8.87
C PHE A 120 -5.91 1.46 10.13
N GLU A 121 -6.61 0.64 10.92
CA GLU A 121 -7.13 1.08 12.21
C GLU A 121 -6.00 1.53 13.15
N GLU A 122 -4.90 0.78 13.18
CA GLU A 122 -3.71 1.16 13.94
C GLU A 122 -3.15 2.50 13.46
N ILE A 123 -3.05 2.67 12.13
CA ILE A 123 -2.56 3.91 11.54
C ILE A 123 -3.45 5.10 11.93
N LEU A 124 -4.77 4.93 11.89
CA LEU A 124 -5.70 5.99 12.26
C LEU A 124 -5.52 6.45 13.71
N LYS A 125 -5.16 5.54 14.61
CA LYS A 125 -4.85 5.89 16.00
C LYS A 125 -3.55 6.68 16.10
N ASP A 126 -2.56 6.32 15.31
CA ASP A 126 -1.23 6.94 15.38
C ASP A 126 -1.20 8.35 14.81
N ILE A 127 -2.04 8.66 13.84
CA ILE A 127 -2.03 9.96 13.16
C ILE A 127 -2.96 11.00 13.79
N LYS A 128 -3.60 10.65 14.85
CA LYS A 128 -4.46 11.61 15.58
C LYS A 128 -3.66 12.69 16.28
#